data_6425bafc6f13fa7748db39fe9ff0b898
#
_entry.id   6425bafc6f13fa7748db39fe9ff0b898
#
_cell.length_a   1.000
_cell.length_b   1.000
_cell.length_c   1.000
_cell.angle_alpha   90.00
_cell.angle_beta   90.00
_cell.angle_gamma   90.00
#
_symmetry.space_group_name_H-M   'P 1'
#
loop_
_entity.id
_entity.type
_entity.pdbx_description
1 polymer ?
#
loop_
_entity_poly.entity_id
_entity_poly.type
_entity_poly.pdbx_seq_one_letter_code
_entity_poly.pdbx_strand_id
1 'polypeptide(L)'
;MENRKKKLEVTLIKNFCFFSIVIVIIFAIVASVISVFNNSKIVNTLEEKYIVSCEGKSRYEDIDISELKRNGAWFEILNTDYERQYPRAEYKKYTSIEIIDIVNGNYEIDGKKYRGIVKKFYDEQNRQRIQVTFFPIDF
;
A
#
# COMPACT_ATOMS: atom_id res chain seq x y z
N MET A 1 -40.69 31.81 40.41
CA MET A 1 -40.93 31.43 39.00
C MET A 1 -39.79 31.82 38.05
N GLU A 2 -39.27 33.01 38.16
CA GLU A 2 -38.15 33.46 37.32
C GLU A 2 -36.87 32.62 37.47
N ASN A 3 -36.55 32.17 38.69
CA ASN A 3 -35.37 31.32 38.93
C ASN A 3 -35.46 29.94 38.29
N ARG A 4 -36.68 29.38 38.12
CA ARG A 4 -36.90 28.12 37.43
C ARG A 4 -36.72 28.23 35.92
N LYS A 5 -37.20 29.33 35.30
CA LYS A 5 -37.01 29.62 33.88
C LYS A 5 -35.52 29.79 33.54
N LYS A 6 -34.78 30.56 34.35
CA LYS A 6 -33.34 30.73 34.17
C LYS A 6 -32.55 29.44 34.29
N LYS A 7 -32.90 28.60 35.29
CA LYS A 7 -32.30 27.26 35.44
C LYS A 7 -32.54 26.37 34.24
N LEU A 8 -33.79 26.37 33.72
CA LEU A 8 -34.18 25.58 32.56
C LEU A 8 -33.41 26.06 31.31
N GLU A 9 -33.35 27.35 31.06
CA GLU A 9 -32.60 27.96 29.93
C GLU A 9 -31.13 27.61 29.99
N VAL A 10 -30.48 27.73 31.13
CA VAL A 10 -29.07 27.40 31.33
C VAL A 10 -28.82 25.90 31.10
N THR A 11 -29.74 25.04 31.58
CA THR A 11 -29.63 23.59 31.35
C THR A 11 -29.79 23.23 29.89
N LEU A 12 -30.71 23.86 29.17
CA LEU A 12 -30.91 23.68 27.73
C LEU A 12 -29.67 24.12 26.94
N ILE A 13 -29.11 25.26 27.27
CA ILE A 13 -27.89 25.78 26.63
C ILE A 13 -26.71 24.83 26.87
N LYS A 14 -26.51 24.35 28.09
CA LYS A 14 -25.47 23.38 28.43
C LYS A 14 -25.63 22.10 27.65
N ASN A 15 -26.86 21.55 27.57
CA ASN A 15 -27.14 20.34 26.82
C ASN A 15 -26.90 20.54 25.33
N PHE A 16 -27.34 21.67 24.78
CA PHE A 16 -27.09 22.01 23.36
C PHE A 16 -25.59 22.11 23.05
N CYS A 17 -24.83 22.78 23.90
CA CYS A 17 -23.36 22.86 23.75
C CYS A 17 -22.70 21.48 23.84
N PHE A 18 -23.13 20.65 24.78
CA PHE A 18 -22.64 19.30 24.95
C PHE A 18 -22.91 18.45 23.70
N PHE A 19 -24.15 18.46 23.19
CA PHE A 19 -24.52 17.73 21.96
C PHE A 19 -23.74 18.23 20.76
N SER A 20 -23.54 19.54 20.62
CA SER A 20 -22.76 20.13 19.53
C SER A 20 -21.32 19.65 19.55
N ILE A 21 -20.69 19.59 20.73
CA ILE A 21 -19.31 19.10 20.90
C ILE A 21 -19.23 17.60 20.53
N VAL A 22 -20.18 16.80 20.99
CA VAL A 22 -20.25 15.36 20.67
C VAL A 22 -20.39 15.15 19.17
N ILE A 23 -21.26 15.89 18.51
CA ILE A 23 -21.46 15.81 17.05
C ILE A 23 -20.16 16.17 16.30
N VAL A 24 -19.47 17.23 16.71
CA VAL A 24 -18.19 17.63 16.10
C VAL A 24 -17.14 16.52 16.25
N ILE A 25 -17.04 15.91 17.42
CA ILE A 25 -16.12 14.81 17.68
C ILE A 25 -16.45 13.61 16.79
N ILE A 26 -17.72 13.24 16.66
CA ILE A 26 -18.17 12.14 15.79
C ILE A 26 -17.81 12.43 14.34
N PHE A 27 -18.06 13.64 13.82
CA PHE A 27 -17.69 14.02 12.48
C PHE A 27 -16.18 13.95 12.24
N ALA A 28 -15.37 14.38 13.20
CA ALA A 28 -13.92 14.30 13.13
C ALA A 28 -13.42 12.85 13.02
N ILE A 29 -14.00 11.95 13.82
CA ILE A 29 -13.68 10.51 13.80
C ILE A 29 -14.07 9.90 12.45
N VAL A 30 -15.28 10.15 11.98
CA VAL A 30 -15.79 9.63 10.69
C VAL A 30 -14.91 10.14 9.53
N ALA A 31 -14.59 11.42 9.51
CA ALA A 31 -13.72 12.02 8.47
C ALA A 31 -12.33 11.37 8.48
N SER A 32 -11.77 11.11 9.65
CA SER A 32 -10.47 10.43 9.79
C SER A 32 -10.51 9.01 9.24
N VAL A 33 -11.54 8.24 9.56
CA VAL A 33 -11.73 6.87 9.07
C VAL A 33 -11.88 6.86 7.55
N ILE A 34 -12.70 7.75 6.99
CA ILE A 34 -12.89 7.87 5.54
C ILE A 34 -11.57 8.24 4.85
N SER A 35 -10.80 9.16 5.41
CA SER A 35 -9.49 9.57 4.87
C SER A 35 -8.51 8.41 4.81
N VAL A 36 -8.39 7.63 5.89
CA VAL A 36 -7.52 6.44 5.94
C VAL A 36 -7.98 5.40 4.92
N PHE A 37 -9.29 5.16 4.83
CA PHE A 37 -9.85 4.20 3.87
C PHE A 37 -9.60 4.62 2.42
N ASN A 38 -9.81 5.89 2.10
CA ASN A 38 -9.55 6.43 0.76
C ASN A 38 -8.07 6.35 0.39
N ASN A 39 -7.17 6.64 1.31
CA ASN A 39 -5.73 6.53 1.07
C ASN A 39 -5.33 5.08 0.79
N SER A 40 -5.85 4.12 1.56
CA SER A 40 -5.60 2.69 1.32
C SER A 40 -6.12 2.26 -0.05
N LYS A 41 -7.31 2.72 -0.44
CA LYS A 41 -7.91 2.42 -1.74
C LYS A 41 -7.11 3.03 -2.90
N ILE A 42 -6.65 4.27 -2.75
CA ILE A 42 -5.81 4.94 -3.75
C ILE A 42 -4.49 4.20 -3.93
N VAL A 43 -3.83 3.81 -2.84
CA VAL A 43 -2.58 3.05 -2.90
C VAL A 43 -2.79 1.72 -3.61
N ASN A 44 -3.83 0.96 -3.26
CA ASN A 44 -4.15 -0.31 -3.92
C ASN A 44 -4.45 -0.13 -5.40
N THR A 45 -5.18 0.91 -5.78
CA THR A 45 -5.51 1.21 -7.18
C THR A 45 -4.26 1.59 -7.97
N LEU A 46 -3.36 2.37 -7.39
CA LEU A 46 -2.08 2.72 -8.01
C LEU A 46 -1.19 1.50 -8.19
N GLU A 47 -1.12 0.63 -7.17
CA GLU A 47 -0.36 -0.62 -7.24
C GLU A 47 -0.87 -1.53 -8.35
N GLU A 48 -2.20 -1.72 -8.48
CA GLU A 48 -2.81 -2.51 -9.55
C GLU A 48 -2.55 -1.91 -10.93
N LYS A 49 -2.62 -0.59 -11.06
CA LYS A 49 -2.41 0.11 -12.34
C LYS A 49 -0.97 -0.04 -12.85
N TYR A 50 0.01 -0.10 -11.95
CA TYR A 50 1.42 -0.17 -12.32
C TYR A 50 1.99 -1.58 -12.32
N ILE A 51 1.21 -2.59 -11.94
CA ILE A 51 1.65 -3.98 -12.04
C ILE A 51 1.68 -4.38 -13.51
N VAL A 52 2.86 -4.70 -13.98
CA VAL A 52 3.07 -5.24 -15.33
C VAL A 52 2.86 -6.74 -15.28
N SER A 53 2.06 -7.28 -16.20
CA SER A 53 1.85 -8.73 -16.28
C SER A 53 3.00 -9.40 -17.01
N CYS A 54 3.64 -10.35 -16.33
CA CYS A 54 4.69 -11.20 -16.91
C CYS A 54 4.16 -12.57 -17.31
N GLU A 55 2.87 -12.83 -17.16
CA GLU A 55 2.23 -14.11 -17.48
C GLU A 55 2.49 -14.51 -18.94
N GLY A 56 2.96 -15.73 -19.15
CA GLY A 56 3.25 -16.25 -20.47
C GLY A 56 4.46 -15.65 -21.17
N LYS A 57 5.29 -14.89 -20.45
CA LYS A 57 6.47 -14.20 -21.00
C LYS A 57 7.76 -14.78 -20.43
N SER A 58 8.79 -14.87 -21.26
CA SER A 58 10.15 -15.26 -20.88
C SER A 58 11.19 -14.18 -21.18
N ARG A 59 10.83 -13.20 -22.01
CA ARG A 59 11.67 -12.05 -22.32
C ARG A 59 11.11 -10.83 -21.62
N TYR A 60 11.73 -10.47 -20.50
CA TYR A 60 11.28 -9.38 -19.63
C TYR A 60 11.82 -8.02 -20.10
N GLU A 61 12.87 -8.00 -20.91
CA GLU A 61 13.47 -6.79 -21.45
C GLU A 61 12.52 -6.03 -22.40
N ASP A 62 11.61 -6.77 -23.06
CA ASP A 62 10.65 -6.20 -24.03
C ASP A 62 9.43 -5.56 -23.34
N ILE A 63 9.33 -5.70 -22.02
CA ILE A 63 8.23 -5.13 -21.26
C ILE A 63 8.49 -3.65 -21.00
N ASP A 64 7.50 -2.81 -21.28
CA ASP A 64 7.58 -1.38 -21.00
C ASP A 64 7.46 -1.12 -19.51
N ILE A 65 8.57 -0.67 -18.90
CA ILE A 65 8.68 -0.33 -17.48
C ILE A 65 8.86 1.16 -17.24
N SER A 66 8.62 2.00 -18.25
CA SER A 66 8.85 3.44 -18.16
C SER A 66 8.04 4.10 -17.04
N GLU A 67 6.79 3.71 -16.84
CA GLU A 67 5.97 4.21 -15.74
C GLU A 67 6.47 3.74 -14.37
N LEU A 68 6.91 2.49 -14.26
CA LEU A 68 7.52 1.97 -13.03
C LEU A 68 8.76 2.78 -12.66
N LYS A 69 9.67 2.96 -13.60
CA LYS A 69 10.91 3.73 -13.40
C LYS A 69 10.62 5.17 -12.99
N ARG A 70 9.61 5.80 -13.59
CA ARG A 70 9.21 7.17 -13.26
C ARG A 70 8.81 7.32 -11.80
N ASN A 71 8.22 6.28 -11.22
CA ASN A 71 7.77 6.25 -9.82
C ASN A 71 8.79 5.63 -8.87
N GLY A 72 10.01 5.37 -9.33
CA GLY A 72 11.03 4.71 -8.52
C GLY A 72 10.77 3.25 -8.23
N ALA A 73 9.87 2.61 -8.98
CA ALA A 73 9.49 1.22 -8.84
C ALA A 73 10.23 0.35 -9.88
N TRP A 74 10.35 -0.93 -9.60
CA TRP A 74 10.91 -1.92 -10.52
C TRP A 74 10.33 -3.29 -10.22
N PHE A 75 10.55 -4.25 -11.09
CA PHE A 75 10.22 -5.64 -10.81
C PHE A 75 11.42 -6.56 -10.99
N GLU A 76 11.38 -7.67 -10.26
CA GLU A 76 12.36 -8.75 -10.36
C GLU A 76 11.62 -10.06 -10.57
N ILE A 77 12.24 -10.97 -11.31
CA ILE A 77 11.71 -12.31 -11.54
C ILE A 77 12.60 -13.30 -10.79
N LEU A 78 11.96 -14.14 -9.99
CA LEU A 78 12.61 -15.17 -9.19
C LEU A 78 12.15 -16.54 -9.66
N ASN A 79 13.00 -17.55 -9.47
CA ASN A 79 12.58 -18.94 -9.61
C ASN A 79 11.91 -19.42 -8.31
N THR A 80 11.50 -20.68 -8.25
CA THR A 80 10.84 -21.26 -7.09
C THR A 80 11.73 -21.37 -5.83
N ASP A 81 13.03 -21.24 -5.99
CA ASP A 81 14.00 -21.19 -4.90
C ASP A 81 14.33 -19.75 -4.46
N TYR A 82 13.59 -18.76 -4.95
CA TYR A 82 13.78 -17.32 -4.70
C TYR A 82 15.11 -16.76 -5.22
N GLU A 83 15.70 -17.43 -6.21
CA GLU A 83 16.88 -16.94 -6.91
C GLU A 83 16.47 -15.98 -8.03
N ARG A 84 17.10 -14.82 -8.08
CA ARG A 84 16.77 -13.80 -9.08
C ARG A 84 17.20 -14.24 -10.48
N GLN A 85 16.25 -14.26 -11.40
CA GLN A 85 16.45 -14.57 -12.82
C GLN A 85 16.49 -13.31 -13.69
N TYR A 86 15.81 -12.25 -13.27
CA TYR A 86 15.77 -10.97 -13.96
C TYR A 86 15.67 -9.82 -12.94
N PRO A 87 16.33 -8.70 -13.12
CA PRO A 87 17.37 -8.45 -14.13
C PRO A 87 18.60 -9.33 -13.91
N ARG A 88 19.33 -9.63 -14.98
CA ARG A 88 20.60 -10.35 -14.89
C ARG A 88 21.67 -9.41 -14.36
N ALA A 89 21.86 -9.47 -13.08
CA ALA A 89 22.87 -8.74 -12.33
C ALA A 89 23.63 -9.76 -11.49
N GLU A 90 24.31 -9.31 -10.43
CA GLU A 90 24.93 -10.20 -9.47
C GLU A 90 23.92 -11.22 -8.91
N TYR A 91 24.42 -12.40 -8.60
CA TYR A 91 23.58 -13.44 -7.99
C TYR A 91 22.91 -12.93 -6.71
N LYS A 92 21.61 -13.09 -6.63
CA LYS A 92 20.82 -12.76 -5.45
C LYS A 92 19.80 -13.87 -5.17
N LYS A 93 19.82 -14.36 -3.96
CA LYS A 93 18.80 -15.28 -3.45
C LYS A 93 18.14 -14.62 -2.25
N TYR A 94 16.83 -14.55 -2.27
CA TYR A 94 16.06 -13.98 -1.16
C TYR A 94 15.78 -15.05 -0.12
N THR A 95 15.94 -14.69 1.15
CA THR A 95 15.52 -15.54 2.27
C THR A 95 14.02 -15.39 2.51
N SER A 96 13.42 -16.34 3.22
CA SER A 96 12.01 -16.25 3.60
C SER A 96 11.72 -14.99 4.42
N ILE A 97 12.64 -14.58 5.29
CA ILE A 97 12.51 -13.36 6.09
C ILE A 97 12.51 -12.12 5.20
N GLU A 98 13.41 -12.07 4.22
CA GLU A 98 13.47 -10.96 3.26
C GLU A 98 12.16 -10.84 2.46
N ILE A 99 11.58 -11.95 2.01
CA ILE A 99 10.30 -11.96 1.30
C ILE A 99 9.17 -11.44 2.20
N ILE A 100 9.14 -11.83 3.47
CA ILE A 100 8.16 -11.32 4.43
C ILE A 100 8.32 -9.82 4.63
N ASP A 101 9.53 -9.32 4.76
CA ASP A 101 9.82 -7.89 4.90
C ASP A 101 9.39 -7.11 3.65
N ILE A 102 9.61 -7.65 2.47
CA ILE A 102 9.18 -7.06 1.20
C ILE A 102 7.65 -6.90 1.18
N VAL A 103 6.92 -7.95 1.50
CA VAL A 103 5.44 -7.93 1.50
C VAL A 103 4.90 -6.96 2.55
N ASN A 104 5.55 -6.86 3.70
CA ASN A 104 5.11 -6.00 4.80
C ASN A 104 5.57 -4.54 4.69
N GLY A 105 6.38 -4.21 3.68
CA GLY A 105 6.88 -2.85 3.50
C GLY A 105 8.04 -2.47 4.43
N ASN A 106 8.75 -3.47 4.93
CA ASN A 106 9.91 -3.30 5.83
C ASN A 106 11.25 -3.57 5.15
N TYR A 107 11.24 -3.82 3.84
CA TYR A 107 12.47 -4.07 3.10
C TYR A 107 13.21 -2.76 2.85
N GLU A 108 14.46 -2.69 3.32
CA GLU A 108 15.26 -1.47 3.28
C GLU A 108 16.44 -1.62 2.33
N ILE A 109 16.60 -0.66 1.42
CA ILE A 109 17.73 -0.54 0.51
C ILE A 109 18.26 0.89 0.62
N ASP A 110 19.55 1.05 0.98
CA ASP A 110 20.22 2.36 1.09
C ASP A 110 19.42 3.38 1.95
N GLY A 111 18.84 2.92 3.05
CA GLY A 111 18.07 3.74 3.97
C GLY A 111 16.64 4.03 3.55
N LYS A 112 16.20 3.54 2.40
CA LYS A 112 14.80 3.66 1.93
C LYS A 112 14.05 2.37 2.11
N LYS A 113 12.81 2.49 2.53
CA LYS A 113 11.90 1.34 2.68
C LYS A 113 11.09 1.13 1.41
N TYR A 114 10.93 -0.14 1.08
CA TYR A 114 10.17 -0.58 -0.10
C TYR A 114 9.16 -1.64 0.30
N ARG A 115 8.07 -1.63 -0.40
CA ARG A 115 7.05 -2.67 -0.34
C ARG A 115 7.01 -3.40 -1.67
N GLY A 116 6.88 -4.72 -1.61
CA GLY A 116 6.79 -5.55 -2.80
C GLY A 116 5.46 -6.27 -2.89
N ILE A 117 4.98 -6.43 -4.12
CA ILE A 117 3.86 -7.29 -4.43
C ILE A 117 4.43 -8.55 -5.07
N VAL A 118 4.14 -9.69 -4.46
CA VAL A 118 4.62 -11.00 -4.90
C VAL A 118 3.50 -11.72 -5.64
N LYS A 119 3.77 -12.10 -6.89
CA LYS A 119 2.79 -12.80 -7.74
C LYS A 119 3.46 -13.98 -8.41
N LYS A 120 2.82 -15.16 -8.33
CA LYS A 120 3.24 -16.34 -9.07
C LYS A 120 2.67 -16.32 -10.49
N PHE A 121 3.45 -16.76 -11.45
CA PHE A 121 3.01 -16.89 -12.85
C PHE A 121 3.76 -18.01 -13.54
N TYR A 122 3.27 -18.40 -14.72
CA TYR A 122 3.94 -19.37 -15.59
C TYR A 122 4.51 -18.65 -16.81
N ASP A 123 5.77 -18.94 -17.12
CA ASP A 123 6.44 -18.35 -18.28
C ASP A 123 6.07 -19.05 -19.60
N GLU A 124 6.70 -18.63 -20.68
CA GLU A 124 6.46 -19.18 -22.02
C GLU A 124 6.76 -20.68 -22.10
N GLN A 125 7.73 -21.18 -21.34
CA GLN A 125 8.07 -22.59 -21.23
C GLN A 125 7.25 -23.33 -20.17
N ASN A 126 6.20 -22.71 -19.65
CA ASN A 126 5.33 -23.25 -18.60
C ASN A 126 6.08 -23.56 -17.30
N ARG A 127 7.15 -22.82 -17.00
CA ARG A 127 7.87 -22.89 -15.73
C ARG A 127 7.26 -21.92 -14.75
N GLN A 128 7.13 -22.35 -13.50
CA GLN A 128 6.63 -21.47 -12.44
C GLN A 128 7.69 -20.43 -12.07
N ARG A 129 7.28 -19.15 -12.10
CA ARG A 129 8.12 -18.00 -11.74
C ARG A 129 7.42 -17.14 -10.73
N ILE A 130 8.18 -16.31 -10.04
CA ILE A 130 7.68 -15.38 -9.04
C ILE A 130 8.07 -13.98 -9.47
N GLN A 131 7.08 -13.13 -9.64
CA GLN A 131 7.29 -11.71 -9.91
C GLN A 131 7.18 -10.92 -8.61
N VAL A 132 8.20 -10.15 -8.30
CA VAL A 132 8.20 -9.22 -7.17
C VAL A 132 8.29 -7.81 -7.74
N THR A 133 7.27 -7.01 -7.52
CA THR A 133 7.25 -5.61 -7.92
C THR A 133 7.50 -4.74 -6.70
N PHE A 134 8.57 -3.95 -6.71
CA PHE A 134 8.98 -3.11 -5.60
C PHE A 134 8.50 -1.69 -5.79
N PHE A 135 7.89 -1.12 -4.75
CA PHE A 135 7.44 0.26 -4.70
C PHE A 135 8.06 0.97 -3.51
N PRO A 136 8.55 2.21 -3.69
CA PRO A 136 8.99 3.01 -2.55
C PRO A 136 7.79 3.37 -1.67
N ILE A 137 7.98 3.33 -0.36
CA ILE A 137 6.91 3.67 0.60
C ILE A 137 6.76 5.18 0.76
N ASP A 138 7.83 5.92 0.55
CA ASP A 138 7.85 7.37 0.64
C ASP A 138 7.26 7.99 -0.64
N PHE A 139 5.97 8.24 -0.59
CA PHE A 139 5.27 9.00 -1.61
C PHE A 139 5.12 10.45 -1.17
#